data_cc4c1307a78a0751d43190707f2b39df
#
_entry.id   cc4c1307a78a0751d43190707f2b39df
#
_cell.length_a   1.000
_cell.length_b   1.000
_cell.length_c   1.000
_cell.angle_alpha   90.00
_cell.angle_beta   90.00
_cell.angle_gamma   90.00
#
_symmetry.space_group_name_H-M   'P 1'
#
loop_
_entity.id
_entity.type
_entity.pdbx_description
1 polymer ?
#
loop_
_entity_poly.entity_id
_entity_poly.type
_entity_poly.pdbx_seq_one_letter_code
_entity_poly.pdbx_strand_id
1 'polypeptide(L)'
;MNKEQSIMNQVQSYSLFTDFDIDLFKAGKHFRLYEKLGAHLTEVNGVKGVYFAVWAPSARSVSVVGDFNYWIQGEHQLFVRWDSSGIWEGFIPGLEKGSTYKYKIQSNNNGLITEKADPFALYCEHPPHTASVIW
;
A
#
# COMPACT_ATOMS: atom_id res chain seq x y z
N MET A 1 29.29 6.93 2.40
CA MET A 1 27.92 6.51 2.30
C MET A 1 27.79 5.06 2.68
N ASN A 2 26.78 4.81 3.37
CA ASN A 2 26.58 3.54 3.97
C ASN A 2 25.71 2.64 3.14
N LYS A 3 25.98 1.40 3.14
CA LYS A 3 25.23 0.42 2.37
C LYS A 3 23.78 0.34 2.79
N GLU A 4 23.51 0.63 4.04
CA GLU A 4 22.15 0.59 4.56
C GLU A 4 21.23 1.53 3.84
N GLN A 5 21.77 2.57 3.22
CA GLN A 5 20.92 3.50 2.48
C GLN A 5 20.31 2.86 1.25
N SER A 6 20.97 1.87 0.64
CA SER A 6 20.44 1.20 -0.54
C SER A 6 19.27 0.27 -0.22
N ILE A 7 19.13 -0.12 1.05
CA ILE A 7 18.04 -0.98 1.50
C ILE A 7 17.04 -0.24 2.38
N MET A 8 17.17 1.09 2.48
CA MET A 8 16.21 1.88 3.21
C MET A 8 14.85 1.85 2.51
N ASN A 9 13.81 1.74 3.33
CA ASN A 9 12.46 1.80 2.84
C ASN A 9 12.19 3.15 2.17
N GLN A 10 11.69 3.14 0.95
CA GLN A 10 11.38 4.33 0.19
C GLN A 10 10.01 4.91 0.49
N VAL A 11 9.25 4.26 1.35
CA VAL A 11 7.90 4.70 1.71
C VAL A 11 7.96 5.71 2.84
N GLN A 12 7.20 6.78 2.72
CA GLN A 12 7.07 7.80 3.77
C GLN A 12 5.81 7.50 4.58
N SER A 13 5.91 7.67 5.88
CA SER A 13 4.76 7.53 6.77
C SER A 13 3.77 8.67 6.50
N TYR A 14 2.55 8.31 6.16
CA TYR A 14 1.49 9.26 5.86
C TYR A 14 0.15 8.55 5.93
N SER A 15 -0.91 9.27 6.29
CA SER A 15 -2.24 8.70 6.35
C SER A 15 -3.29 9.66 5.82
N LEU A 16 -4.24 9.13 5.07
CA LEU A 16 -5.46 9.82 4.70
C LEU A 16 -6.61 9.51 5.67
N PHE A 17 -6.42 8.56 6.59
CA PHE A 17 -7.45 8.20 7.56
C PHE A 17 -7.46 9.17 8.73
N THR A 18 -8.65 9.58 9.13
CA THR A 18 -8.88 10.33 10.36
C THR A 18 -9.25 9.35 11.48
N ASP A 19 -9.21 9.82 12.73
CA ASP A 19 -9.66 8.99 13.86
C ASP A 19 -11.12 8.56 13.68
N PHE A 20 -11.94 9.46 13.15
CA PHE A 20 -13.34 9.16 12.87
C PHE A 20 -13.50 8.04 11.84
N ASP A 21 -12.69 8.06 10.76
CA ASP A 21 -12.68 6.99 9.77
C ASP A 21 -12.38 5.64 10.42
N ILE A 22 -11.38 5.60 11.29
CA ILE A 22 -10.97 4.37 11.95
C ILE A 22 -12.04 3.86 12.92
N ASP A 23 -12.67 4.75 13.66
CA ASP A 23 -13.77 4.37 14.55
C ASP A 23 -14.92 3.74 13.77
N LEU A 24 -15.30 4.35 12.65
CA LEU A 24 -16.32 3.80 11.77
C LEU A 24 -15.90 2.45 11.19
N PHE A 25 -14.66 2.33 10.77
CA PHE A 25 -14.13 1.09 10.21
C PHE A 25 -14.19 -0.05 11.23
N LYS A 26 -13.73 0.19 12.45
CA LYS A 26 -13.76 -0.81 13.52
C LYS A 26 -15.18 -1.21 13.92
N ALA A 27 -16.11 -0.30 13.80
CA ALA A 27 -17.53 -0.57 14.07
C ALA A 27 -18.23 -1.25 12.91
N GLY A 28 -17.55 -1.50 11.79
CA GLY A 28 -18.13 -2.09 10.60
C GLY A 28 -19.12 -1.18 9.88
N LYS A 29 -18.97 0.14 10.04
CA LYS A 29 -19.93 1.12 9.53
C LYS A 29 -19.35 2.07 8.50
N HIS A 30 -18.13 1.85 8.04
CA HIS A 30 -17.50 2.73 7.06
C HIS A 30 -17.85 2.23 5.66
N PHE A 31 -18.84 2.88 5.02
CA PHE A 31 -19.34 2.46 3.72
C PHE A 31 -18.57 3.05 2.53
N ARG A 32 -17.59 3.92 2.78
CA ARG A 32 -16.82 4.60 1.75
C ARG A 32 -15.33 4.29 1.86
N LEU A 33 -15.00 3.05 2.22
CA LEU A 33 -13.61 2.60 2.36
C LEU A 33 -12.81 2.76 1.07
N TYR A 34 -13.46 2.59 -0.08
CA TYR A 34 -12.80 2.71 -1.37
C TYR A 34 -12.22 4.12 -1.61
N GLU A 35 -12.69 5.12 -0.89
CA GLU A 35 -12.14 6.48 -1.01
C GLU A 35 -10.78 6.61 -0.34
N LYS A 36 -10.45 5.70 0.55
CA LYS A 36 -9.21 5.76 1.33
C LYS A 36 -8.32 4.54 1.15
N LEU A 37 -8.91 3.35 0.98
CA LEU A 37 -8.15 2.15 0.66
C LEU A 37 -7.78 2.12 -0.81
N GLY A 38 -6.72 1.40 -1.15
CA GLY A 38 -6.21 1.31 -2.51
C GLY A 38 -5.04 2.26 -2.74
N ALA A 39 -4.84 2.65 -3.99
CA ALA A 39 -3.76 3.54 -4.40
C ALA A 39 -4.36 4.87 -4.87
N HIS A 40 -3.92 5.97 -4.27
CA HIS A 40 -4.47 7.29 -4.55
C HIS A 40 -3.36 8.28 -4.89
N LEU A 41 -3.48 8.92 -6.05
CA LEU A 41 -2.58 10.00 -6.44
C LEU A 41 -2.72 11.14 -5.42
N THR A 42 -1.61 11.56 -4.84
CA THR A 42 -1.61 12.48 -3.70
C THR A 42 -0.37 13.36 -3.76
N GLU A 43 -0.45 14.52 -3.14
CA GLU A 43 0.70 15.40 -2.97
C GLU A 43 0.94 15.60 -1.48
N VAL A 44 2.16 15.34 -1.03
CA VAL A 44 2.55 15.49 0.37
C VAL A 44 3.74 16.43 0.44
N ASN A 45 3.59 17.54 1.14
CA ASN A 45 4.64 18.57 1.28
C ASN A 45 5.19 19.04 -0.05
N GLY A 46 4.32 19.21 -1.05
CA GLY A 46 4.69 19.67 -2.38
C GLY A 46 5.25 18.59 -3.29
N VAL A 47 5.34 17.35 -2.84
CA VAL A 47 5.86 16.23 -3.63
C VAL A 47 4.70 15.35 -4.08
N LYS A 48 4.59 15.13 -5.37
CA LYS A 48 3.57 14.27 -5.95
C LYS A 48 3.99 12.81 -5.86
N GLY A 49 3.03 11.95 -5.62
CA GLY A 49 3.25 10.51 -5.54
C GLY A 49 1.94 9.79 -5.32
N VAL A 50 2.01 8.63 -4.67
CA VAL A 50 0.85 7.77 -4.46
C VAL A 50 0.77 7.33 -3.01
N TYR A 51 -0.40 7.50 -2.43
CA TYR A 51 -0.74 6.94 -1.12
C TYR A 51 -1.34 5.56 -1.33
N PHE A 52 -0.79 4.58 -0.63
CA PHE A 52 -1.31 3.20 -0.65
C PHE A 52 -1.87 2.86 0.71
N ALA A 53 -3.00 2.18 0.72
CA ALA A 53 -3.57 1.64 1.96
C ALA A 53 -4.27 0.32 1.67
N VAL A 54 -4.01 -0.67 2.50
CA VAL A 54 -4.59 -2.01 2.36
C VAL A 54 -4.91 -2.58 3.75
N TRP A 55 -6.02 -3.30 3.84
CA TRP A 55 -6.39 -4.00 5.06
C TRP A 55 -5.82 -5.40 5.02
N ALA A 56 -4.90 -5.68 5.93
CA ALA A 56 -4.23 -6.98 6.04
C ALA A 56 -3.96 -7.29 7.52
N PRO A 57 -5.01 -7.64 8.27
CA PRO A 57 -4.92 -7.76 9.74
C PRO A 57 -4.03 -8.92 10.19
N SER A 58 -3.81 -9.92 9.35
CA SER A 58 -2.98 -11.08 9.68
C SER A 58 -1.58 -11.01 9.08
N ALA A 59 -1.19 -9.85 8.55
CA ALA A 59 0.11 -9.70 7.92
C ALA A 59 1.19 -9.37 8.95
N ARG A 60 2.40 -9.87 8.67
CA ARG A 60 3.62 -9.47 9.37
C ARG A 60 4.27 -8.30 8.66
N SER A 61 4.18 -8.27 7.34
CA SER A 61 4.68 -7.18 6.51
C SER A 61 3.86 -7.08 5.24
N VAL A 62 3.80 -5.87 4.68
CA VAL A 62 3.15 -5.60 3.41
C VAL A 62 4.09 -4.70 2.60
N SER A 63 4.43 -5.15 1.39
CA SER A 63 5.27 -4.37 0.47
C SER A 63 4.48 -4.07 -0.80
N VAL A 64 4.75 -2.91 -1.41
CA VAL A 64 4.26 -2.61 -2.74
C VAL A 64 5.36 -2.97 -3.73
N VAL A 65 5.02 -3.78 -4.72
CA VAL A 65 5.93 -4.17 -5.78
C VAL A 65 5.32 -3.79 -7.11
N GLY A 66 6.15 -3.40 -8.05
CA GLY A 66 5.67 -3.00 -9.35
C GLY A 66 6.82 -2.76 -10.32
N ASP A 67 6.50 -2.24 -11.50
CA ASP A 67 7.49 -1.93 -12.50
C ASP A 67 8.50 -0.87 -12.02
N PHE A 68 8.10 -0.02 -11.07
CA PHE A 68 8.96 1.04 -10.53
C PHE A 68 10.07 0.53 -9.61
N ASN A 69 10.00 -0.69 -9.11
CA ASN A 69 11.04 -1.28 -8.26
C ASN A 69 11.43 -2.69 -8.71
N TYR A 70 11.18 -3.01 -9.98
CA TYR A 70 11.50 -4.32 -10.57
C TYR A 70 10.88 -5.48 -9.80
N TRP A 71 9.72 -5.25 -9.18
CA TRP A 71 8.97 -6.25 -8.43
C TRP A 71 9.75 -6.81 -7.23
N ILE A 72 10.68 -6.01 -6.69
CA ILE A 72 11.52 -6.42 -5.55
C ILE A 72 10.82 -6.11 -4.24
N GLN A 73 10.63 -7.16 -3.44
CA GLN A 73 10.06 -7.01 -2.11
C GLN A 73 11.06 -6.29 -1.18
N GLY A 74 10.53 -5.43 -0.33
CA GLY A 74 11.29 -4.79 0.73
C GLY A 74 11.76 -3.39 0.43
N GLU A 75 11.78 -2.96 -0.82
CA GLU A 75 12.16 -1.59 -1.15
C GLU A 75 11.05 -0.59 -0.82
N HIS A 76 9.80 -1.03 -0.87
CA HIS A 76 8.64 -0.18 -0.60
C HIS A 76 7.70 -0.87 0.38
N GLN A 77 8.06 -0.85 1.65
CA GLN A 77 7.27 -1.47 2.71
C GLN A 77 6.31 -0.46 3.32
N LEU A 78 5.05 -0.87 3.41
CA LEU A 78 4.03 -0.07 4.08
C LEU A 78 4.19 -0.20 5.60
N PHE A 79 3.56 0.73 6.33
CA PHE A 79 3.58 0.77 7.78
C PHE A 79 2.22 0.37 8.32
N VAL A 80 2.22 -0.53 9.31
CA VAL A 80 0.98 -0.88 9.98
C VAL A 80 0.54 0.29 10.86
N ARG A 81 -0.75 0.59 10.85
CA ARG A 81 -1.28 1.62 11.74
C ARG A 81 -1.23 1.13 13.19
N TRP A 82 -0.99 2.08 14.08
CA TRP A 82 -0.85 1.86 15.53
C TRP A 82 -2.17 1.51 16.23
N ASP A 83 -3.30 1.70 15.56
CA ASP A 83 -4.64 1.66 16.17
C ASP A 83 -5.32 0.29 16.11
N SER A 84 -4.60 -0.76 15.77
CA SER A 84 -5.12 -2.14 15.67
C SER A 84 -6.20 -2.32 14.61
N SER A 85 -6.31 -1.40 13.65
CA SER A 85 -7.26 -1.53 12.55
C SER A 85 -6.89 -2.62 11.56
N GLY A 86 -5.61 -2.99 11.51
CA GLY A 86 -5.10 -3.94 10.52
C GLY A 86 -4.81 -3.29 9.17
N ILE A 87 -4.83 -1.98 9.11
CA ILE A 87 -4.54 -1.23 7.88
C ILE A 87 -3.06 -0.94 7.80
N TRP A 88 -2.49 -1.21 6.63
CA TRP A 88 -1.11 -0.88 6.27
C TRP A 88 -1.15 0.24 5.25
N GLU A 89 -0.31 1.24 5.42
CA GLU A 89 -0.38 2.45 4.60
C GLU A 89 0.98 3.10 4.43
N GLY A 90 1.08 3.99 3.45
CA GLY A 90 2.26 4.80 3.24
C GLY A 90 2.21 5.56 1.94
N PHE A 91 3.07 6.55 1.80
CA PHE A 91 3.18 7.40 0.62
C PHE A 91 4.49 7.11 -0.11
N ILE A 92 4.41 6.85 -1.39
CA ILE A 92 5.60 6.64 -2.24
C ILE A 92 5.71 7.83 -3.18
N PRO A 93 6.73 8.69 -2.98
CA PRO A 93 6.92 9.85 -3.86
C PRO A 93 7.38 9.42 -5.26
N GLY A 94 7.00 10.20 -6.25
CA GLY A 94 7.50 10.04 -7.61
C GLY A 94 6.74 9.03 -8.47
N LEU A 95 5.80 8.30 -7.92
CA LEU A 95 4.98 7.39 -8.72
C LEU A 95 3.90 8.16 -9.45
N GLU A 96 3.56 7.67 -10.63
CA GLU A 96 2.63 8.33 -11.51
C GLU A 96 1.48 7.40 -11.90
N LYS A 97 0.45 8.00 -12.44
CA LYS A 97 -0.68 7.32 -13.06
C LYS A 97 -0.17 6.37 -14.14
N GLY A 98 -0.72 5.17 -14.18
CA GLY A 98 -0.37 4.17 -15.18
C GLY A 98 0.65 3.13 -14.75
N SER A 99 1.36 3.35 -13.65
CA SER A 99 2.27 2.34 -13.13
C SER A 99 1.51 1.11 -12.63
N THR A 100 2.08 -0.06 -12.83
CA THR A 100 1.49 -1.32 -12.38
C THR A 100 2.08 -1.74 -11.04
N TYR A 101 1.26 -2.36 -10.21
CA TYR A 101 1.69 -2.77 -8.87
C TYR A 101 0.89 -3.94 -8.34
N LYS A 102 1.46 -4.60 -7.33
CA LYS A 102 0.78 -5.60 -6.49
C LYS A 102 1.25 -5.43 -5.07
N TYR A 103 0.58 -6.07 -4.13
CA TYR A 103 1.04 -6.16 -2.75
C TYR A 103 1.69 -7.52 -2.52
N LYS A 104 2.85 -7.54 -1.88
CA LYS A 104 3.43 -8.76 -1.32
C LYS A 104 3.18 -8.75 0.17
N ILE A 105 2.39 -9.71 0.62
CA ILE A 105 1.92 -9.80 2.00
C ILE A 105 2.55 -11.04 2.64
N GLN A 106 3.32 -10.82 3.70
CA GLN A 106 3.87 -11.91 4.48
C GLN A 106 2.94 -12.22 5.63
N SER A 107 2.50 -13.47 5.72
CA SER A 107 1.58 -13.93 6.77
C SER A 107 2.27 -13.96 8.13
N ASN A 108 1.56 -13.48 9.15
CA ASN A 108 2.02 -13.57 10.52
C ASN A 108 1.93 -15.01 11.08
N ASN A 109 1.09 -15.84 10.50
CA ASN A 109 0.85 -17.21 10.99
C ASN A 109 1.93 -18.19 10.54
N ASN A 110 2.33 -18.16 9.29
CA ASN A 110 3.25 -19.15 8.73
C ASN A 110 4.44 -18.55 7.99
N GLY A 111 4.52 -17.24 7.91
CA GLY A 111 5.62 -16.54 7.24
C GLY A 111 5.60 -16.63 5.72
N LEU A 112 4.58 -17.25 5.12
CA LEU A 112 4.49 -17.34 3.67
C LEU A 112 4.20 -15.98 3.07
N ILE A 113 4.77 -15.74 1.89
CA ILE A 113 4.58 -14.50 1.15
C ILE A 113 3.62 -14.77 0.00
N THR A 114 2.58 -13.95 -0.08
CA THR A 114 1.58 -14.03 -1.15
C THR A 114 1.57 -12.71 -1.91
N GLU A 115 1.54 -12.79 -3.22
CA GLU A 115 1.42 -11.63 -4.08
C GLU A 115 -0.05 -11.46 -4.47
N LYS A 116 -0.61 -10.27 -4.24
CA LYS A 116 -2.03 -10.01 -4.47
C LYS A 116 -2.26 -8.71 -5.22
N ALA A 117 -3.25 -8.73 -6.12
CA ALA A 117 -3.75 -7.50 -6.72
C ALA A 117 -4.50 -6.67 -5.65
N ASP A 118 -4.62 -5.37 -5.90
CA ASP A 118 -5.32 -4.47 -5.00
C ASP A 118 -6.84 -4.64 -5.20
N PRO A 119 -7.59 -5.03 -4.16
CA PRO A 119 -9.04 -5.20 -4.30
C PRO A 119 -9.77 -3.88 -4.54
N PHE A 120 -9.14 -2.74 -4.28
CA PHE A 120 -9.73 -1.41 -4.47
C PHE A 120 -9.16 -0.68 -5.67
N ALA A 121 -8.42 -1.36 -6.55
CA ALA A 121 -7.89 -0.75 -7.76
C ALA A 121 -9.02 -0.35 -8.72
N LEU A 122 -8.90 0.85 -9.29
CA LEU A 122 -9.85 1.32 -10.30
C LEU A 122 -9.63 0.64 -11.65
N TYR A 123 -8.39 0.26 -11.94
CA TYR A 123 -8.01 -0.40 -13.18
C TYR A 123 -7.06 -1.55 -12.91
N CYS A 124 -7.17 -2.59 -13.72
CA CYS A 124 -6.28 -3.75 -13.70
C CYS A 124 -5.77 -4.01 -15.10
N GLU A 125 -4.65 -4.72 -15.19
CA GLU A 125 -4.15 -5.17 -16.49
C GLU A 125 -5.12 -6.17 -17.12
N HIS A 126 -5.09 -6.26 -18.45
CA HIS A 126 -5.87 -7.26 -19.17
C HIS A 126 -5.31 -8.66 -18.89
N PRO A 127 -6.18 -9.68 -18.73
CA PRO A 127 -5.70 -11.05 -18.61
C PRO A 127 -4.78 -11.43 -19.77
N PRO A 128 -3.74 -12.25 -19.55
CA PRO A 128 -3.46 -13.01 -18.32
C PRO A 128 -2.72 -12.24 -17.24
N HIS A 129 -2.42 -10.97 -17.44
CA HIS A 129 -1.77 -10.14 -16.45
C HIS A 129 -2.75 -9.82 -15.32
N THR A 130 -2.25 -9.72 -14.09
CA THR A 130 -3.11 -9.57 -12.92
C THR A 130 -2.73 -8.38 -12.03
N ALA A 131 -1.80 -7.53 -12.46
CA ALA A 131 -1.41 -6.37 -11.68
C ALA A 131 -2.48 -5.30 -11.69
N SER A 132 -2.53 -4.53 -10.61
CA SER A 132 -3.37 -3.35 -10.51
C SER A 132 -2.67 -2.17 -11.18
N VAL A 133 -3.42 -1.18 -11.60
CA VAL A 133 -2.89 0.00 -12.29
C VAL A 133 -3.23 1.24 -11.47
N ILE A 134 -2.24 2.10 -11.23
CA ILE A 134 -2.44 3.37 -10.55
C ILE A 134 -3.21 4.31 -11.48
N TRP A 135 -4.33 4.82 -11.01
CA TRP A 135 -5.19 5.68 -11.83
C TRP A 135 -5.89 6.81 -11.00
#